data_980ef9693082b39f2a0215d535470301
#
_entry.id   980ef9693082b39f2a0215d535470301
#
_cell.length_a   1.000
_cell.length_b   1.000
_cell.length_c   1.000
_cell.angle_alpha   90.00
_cell.angle_beta   90.00
_cell.angle_gamma   90.00
#
_symmetry.space_group_name_H-M   'P 1'
#
loop_
_entity.id
_entity.type
_entity.pdbx_description
1 polymer ?
#
loop_
_entity_poly.entity_id
_entity_poly.type
_entity_poly.pdbx_seq_one_letter_code
_entity_poly.pdbx_strand_id
1 'polypeptide(L)'
;MIRRLMQEIREYRGAAIAAPLFMVGEVILELSLPYIMSIIVDKGVQGGNMDIVYRYGLIMIMCAFASMFCGIMSGNMAAYASTGFARNLRDDMFRSIQTFSFANIDHFSTSGLMTRLGTDTNNVQMAFMMILRMCIRAPLTIIVAMFMTLMISPSLSRIFVVAFILLACALAFITVNSYKRFSVVFKQYDNLNESVQENVTNIRVVKAFVKEKDETEKFRKAARKLQHLFERAEALIVLNGPVMSLAANGCMIALSWFGAHLIAGGELGTGQLMSMFTYTMNILMGLMMLSMIFVMLTMSAASARRIVEVLEEKPSITNPENPLMEIPDGSIDFNHVSFGYFEGEDKHVLHDIDLHIRSGETIGIIGATGSGKSTLTMMIPRLYDVDEGTVCVGGHDVKEYDLTALRDSVSMVLQKNVLFSGSIKDNLRWGNENATDEEMIQACVSAAADDFIRAFPDGYDTHIEQGGTNVSGGQKQRLCIARALLKNPRILILDDSTSAVDTATDARIRKAFREYLPEVTKIIISQRISSIEDADRILVLDDGNINGFDTPENLLKNNEIYQEIYETQKKGGSGND
;
A
#
# COMPACT_ATOMS: atom_id res chain seq x y z
N MET A 1 -4.69 -15.03 -8.79
CA MET A 1 -3.88 -14.73 -7.59
C MET A 1 -2.57 -15.55 -7.51
N ILE A 2 -2.57 -16.85 -7.12
CA ILE A 2 -1.31 -17.62 -6.92
C ILE A 2 -0.44 -17.63 -8.19
N ARG A 3 -1.02 -17.90 -9.36
CA ARG A 3 -0.28 -17.91 -10.64
C ARG A 3 0.37 -16.55 -10.93
N ARG A 4 -0.30 -15.45 -10.63
CA ARG A 4 0.23 -14.09 -10.82
C ARG A 4 1.43 -13.84 -9.89
N LEU A 5 1.29 -14.17 -8.60
CA LEU A 5 2.39 -14.03 -7.64
C LEU A 5 3.59 -14.92 -7.98
N MET A 6 3.37 -16.15 -8.46
CA MET A 6 4.47 -17.04 -8.87
C MET A 6 5.29 -16.48 -10.05
N GLN A 7 4.73 -15.62 -10.88
CA GLN A 7 5.46 -14.97 -11.96
C GLN A 7 6.54 -14.03 -11.43
N GLU A 8 6.34 -13.44 -10.23
CA GLU A 8 7.26 -12.49 -9.61
C GLU A 8 8.49 -13.16 -8.95
N ILE A 9 8.56 -14.48 -8.94
CA ILE A 9 9.75 -15.20 -8.47
C ILE A 9 10.93 -14.99 -9.44
N ARG A 10 10.69 -14.85 -10.75
CA ARG A 10 11.65 -14.51 -11.81
C ARG A 10 13.02 -15.18 -11.65
N GLU A 11 14.08 -14.38 -11.46
CA GLU A 11 15.48 -14.82 -11.31
C GLU A 11 15.73 -15.67 -10.05
N TYR A 12 14.84 -15.64 -9.06
CA TYR A 12 14.98 -16.37 -7.79
C TYR A 12 14.44 -17.80 -7.82
N ARG A 13 13.98 -18.30 -9.00
CA ARG A 13 13.43 -19.66 -9.15
C ARG A 13 14.41 -20.75 -8.71
N GLY A 14 15.69 -20.58 -9.02
CA GLY A 14 16.74 -21.54 -8.61
C GLY A 14 16.82 -21.68 -7.09
N ALA A 15 16.86 -20.55 -6.36
CA ALA A 15 16.89 -20.54 -4.90
C ALA A 15 15.57 -21.05 -4.29
N ALA A 16 14.42 -20.70 -4.90
CA ALA A 16 13.11 -21.17 -4.48
C ALA A 16 12.92 -22.69 -4.60
N ILE A 17 13.63 -23.35 -5.53
CA ILE A 17 13.65 -24.83 -5.68
C ILE A 17 14.72 -25.44 -4.78
N ALA A 18 15.89 -24.81 -4.65
CA ALA A 18 16.99 -25.33 -3.83
C ALA A 18 16.65 -25.36 -2.33
N ALA A 19 15.95 -24.34 -1.81
CA ALA A 19 15.57 -24.27 -0.40
C ALA A 19 14.77 -25.50 0.08
N PRO A 20 13.68 -25.92 -0.59
CA PRO A 20 12.98 -27.17 -0.31
C PRO A 20 13.84 -28.42 -0.41
N LEU A 21 14.72 -28.51 -1.40
CA LEU A 21 15.58 -29.69 -1.58
C LEU A 21 16.56 -29.86 -0.41
N PHE A 22 17.20 -28.78 0.02
CA PHE A 22 18.04 -28.80 1.22
C PHE A 22 17.22 -29.10 2.49
N MET A 23 15.97 -28.61 2.58
CA MET A 23 15.08 -28.91 3.70
C MET A 23 14.75 -30.41 3.76
N VAL A 24 14.51 -31.06 2.62
CA VAL A 24 14.30 -32.51 2.56
C VAL A 24 15.54 -33.25 3.08
N GLY A 25 16.74 -32.85 2.63
CA GLY A 25 18.00 -33.40 3.13
C GLY A 25 18.19 -33.24 4.64
N GLU A 26 17.92 -32.04 5.15
CA GLU A 26 17.96 -31.74 6.60
C GLU A 26 17.07 -32.68 7.41
N VAL A 27 15.79 -32.80 7.04
CA VAL A 27 14.81 -33.61 7.78
C VAL A 27 15.15 -35.09 7.76
N ILE A 28 15.59 -35.63 6.60
CA ILE A 28 15.97 -37.05 6.50
C ILE A 28 17.18 -37.35 7.36
N LEU A 29 18.21 -36.50 7.33
CA LEU A 29 19.41 -36.66 8.15
C LEU A 29 19.10 -36.51 9.64
N GLU A 30 18.33 -35.51 10.03
CA GLU A 30 17.91 -35.26 11.43
C GLU A 30 17.15 -36.47 12.00
N LEU A 31 16.16 -36.97 11.27
CA LEU A 31 15.35 -38.11 11.70
C LEU A 31 16.08 -39.47 11.59
N SER A 32 17.24 -39.55 10.94
CA SER A 32 18.10 -40.72 10.96
C SER A 32 18.92 -40.85 12.26
N LEU A 33 19.16 -39.75 12.97
CA LEU A 33 19.99 -39.72 14.19
C LEU A 33 19.43 -40.62 15.32
N PRO A 34 18.11 -40.58 15.66
CA PRO A 34 17.57 -41.49 16.68
C PRO A 34 17.72 -42.98 16.31
N TYR A 35 17.60 -43.33 15.02
CA TYR A 35 17.80 -44.68 14.56
C TYR A 35 19.25 -45.12 14.71
N ILE A 36 20.22 -44.30 14.33
CA ILE A 36 21.67 -44.58 14.52
C ILE A 36 21.97 -44.74 16.00
N MET A 37 21.38 -43.90 16.85
CA MET A 37 21.52 -43.98 18.31
C MET A 37 21.00 -45.33 18.85
N SER A 38 19.89 -45.86 18.31
CA SER A 38 19.39 -47.18 18.73
C SER A 38 20.39 -48.28 18.42
N ILE A 39 21.09 -48.23 17.28
CA ILE A 39 22.11 -49.22 16.92
C ILE A 39 23.30 -49.12 17.88
N ILE A 40 23.71 -47.91 18.26
CA ILE A 40 24.81 -47.71 19.23
C ILE A 40 24.44 -48.32 20.57
N VAL A 41 23.21 -48.08 21.04
CA VAL A 41 22.78 -48.61 22.36
C VAL A 41 22.63 -50.12 22.34
N ASP A 42 21.88 -50.67 21.37
CA ASP A 42 21.49 -52.08 21.39
C ASP A 42 22.65 -52.98 20.97
N LYS A 43 23.39 -52.66 19.91
CA LYS A 43 24.48 -53.50 19.37
C LYS A 43 25.87 -53.13 19.89
N GLY A 44 26.05 -51.86 20.23
CA GLY A 44 27.33 -51.36 20.73
C GLY A 44 27.44 -51.56 22.26
N VAL A 45 26.60 -50.81 23.03
CA VAL A 45 26.70 -50.76 24.49
C VAL A 45 26.23 -52.09 25.10
N GLN A 46 25.03 -52.56 24.76
CA GLN A 46 24.49 -53.82 25.32
C GLN A 46 25.21 -55.07 24.78
N GLY A 47 25.61 -55.01 23.49
CA GLY A 47 26.40 -56.06 22.87
C GLY A 47 27.89 -56.08 23.27
N GLY A 48 28.35 -55.09 24.06
CA GLY A 48 29.75 -54.98 24.50
C GLY A 48 30.75 -54.70 23.36
N ASN A 49 30.31 -54.25 22.20
CA ASN A 49 31.13 -54.05 21.00
C ASN A 49 31.45 -52.56 20.80
N MET A 50 32.64 -52.15 21.26
CA MET A 50 33.10 -50.74 21.13
C MET A 50 33.37 -50.32 19.70
N ASP A 51 33.73 -51.24 18.78
CA ASP A 51 33.94 -50.88 17.38
C ASP A 51 32.65 -50.37 16.71
N ILE A 52 31.51 -50.94 17.08
CA ILE A 52 30.19 -50.47 16.64
C ILE A 52 29.93 -49.05 17.17
N VAL A 53 30.26 -48.80 18.44
CA VAL A 53 30.08 -47.47 19.07
C VAL A 53 30.91 -46.42 18.34
N TYR A 54 32.18 -46.68 18.07
CA TYR A 54 33.04 -45.73 17.36
C TYR A 54 32.59 -45.50 15.93
N ARG A 55 32.26 -46.57 15.19
CA ARG A 55 31.83 -46.48 13.79
C ARG A 55 30.53 -45.73 13.64
N TYR A 56 29.48 -46.07 14.37
CA TYR A 56 28.17 -45.42 14.28
C TYR A 56 28.16 -44.03 14.96
N GLY A 57 29.00 -43.83 15.98
CA GLY A 57 29.25 -42.51 16.57
C GLY A 57 29.82 -41.53 15.57
N LEU A 58 30.83 -41.98 14.76
CA LEU A 58 31.37 -41.15 13.70
C LEU A 58 30.35 -40.82 12.60
N ILE A 59 29.55 -41.85 12.18
CA ILE A 59 28.46 -41.65 11.21
C ILE A 59 27.45 -40.63 11.76
N MET A 60 27.07 -40.74 13.04
CA MET A 60 26.12 -39.81 13.67
C MET A 60 26.65 -38.39 13.65
N ILE A 61 27.92 -38.16 13.96
CA ILE A 61 28.58 -36.87 13.87
C ILE A 61 28.56 -36.31 12.44
N MET A 62 28.91 -37.16 11.44
CA MET A 62 28.85 -36.75 10.04
C MET A 62 27.42 -36.39 9.59
N CYS A 63 26.41 -37.17 9.99
CA CYS A 63 25.01 -36.87 9.70
C CYS A 63 24.57 -35.54 10.35
N ALA A 64 25.01 -35.27 11.61
CA ALA A 64 24.69 -34.01 12.28
C ALA A 64 25.29 -32.81 11.56
N PHE A 65 26.57 -32.89 11.14
CA PHE A 65 27.18 -31.80 10.35
C PHE A 65 26.53 -31.64 8.98
N ALA A 66 26.19 -32.72 8.30
CA ALA A 66 25.50 -32.69 7.01
C ALA A 66 24.08 -32.08 7.16
N SER A 67 23.33 -32.43 8.21
CA SER A 67 22.04 -31.86 8.53
C SER A 67 22.16 -30.36 8.80
N MET A 68 23.14 -29.94 9.62
CA MET A 68 23.42 -28.54 9.88
C MET A 68 23.73 -27.77 8.58
N PHE A 69 24.56 -28.33 7.71
CA PHE A 69 24.87 -27.71 6.41
C PHE A 69 23.60 -27.55 5.56
N CYS A 70 22.79 -28.61 5.45
CA CYS A 70 21.52 -28.56 4.72
C CYS A 70 20.56 -27.51 5.31
N GLY A 71 20.47 -27.41 6.63
CA GLY A 71 19.65 -26.41 7.31
C GLY A 71 20.09 -24.97 7.06
N ILE A 72 21.38 -24.70 7.10
CA ILE A 72 21.96 -23.39 6.78
C ILE A 72 21.70 -23.04 5.32
N MET A 73 21.94 -23.96 4.39
CA MET A 73 21.70 -23.73 2.96
C MET A 73 20.23 -23.53 2.65
N SER A 74 19.33 -24.33 3.23
CA SER A 74 17.89 -24.16 3.10
C SER A 74 17.45 -22.78 3.60
N GLY A 75 17.92 -22.36 4.78
CA GLY A 75 17.62 -21.05 5.36
C GLY A 75 18.09 -19.90 4.47
N ASN A 76 19.33 -19.97 4.01
CA ASN A 76 19.94 -18.94 3.17
C ASN A 76 19.24 -18.82 1.81
N MET A 77 18.97 -19.95 1.13
CA MET A 77 18.25 -19.96 -0.14
C MET A 77 16.81 -19.46 0.01
N ALA A 78 16.12 -19.83 1.09
CA ALA A 78 14.77 -19.37 1.34
C ALA A 78 14.72 -17.86 1.64
N ALA A 79 15.68 -17.33 2.42
CA ALA A 79 15.80 -15.91 2.69
C ALA A 79 16.09 -15.13 1.40
N TYR A 80 17.05 -15.58 0.60
CA TYR A 80 17.40 -14.96 -0.67
C TYR A 80 16.21 -14.96 -1.65
N ALA A 81 15.51 -16.09 -1.79
CA ALA A 81 14.35 -16.19 -2.65
C ALA A 81 13.18 -15.30 -2.17
N SER A 82 12.90 -15.28 -0.86
CA SER A 82 11.76 -14.51 -0.33
C SER A 82 11.99 -13.00 -0.34
N THR A 83 13.21 -12.54 -0.05
CA THR A 83 13.54 -11.11 -0.13
C THR A 83 13.57 -10.61 -1.57
N GLY A 84 14.12 -11.41 -2.49
CA GLY A 84 14.10 -11.11 -3.91
C GLY A 84 12.69 -11.07 -4.50
N PHE A 85 11.85 -12.03 -4.14
CA PHE A 85 10.43 -12.03 -4.50
C PHE A 85 9.70 -10.76 -4.01
N ALA A 86 9.92 -10.35 -2.75
CA ALA A 86 9.32 -9.13 -2.20
C ALA A 86 9.85 -7.87 -2.90
N ARG A 87 11.12 -7.84 -3.30
CA ARG A 87 11.69 -6.76 -4.12
C ARG A 87 10.94 -6.63 -5.44
N ASN A 88 10.77 -7.74 -6.17
CA ASN A 88 10.09 -7.75 -7.46
C ASN A 88 8.63 -7.31 -7.33
N LEU A 89 7.91 -7.76 -6.27
CA LEU A 89 6.55 -7.31 -5.98
C LEU A 89 6.47 -5.80 -5.77
N ARG A 90 7.41 -5.23 -5.00
CA ARG A 90 7.43 -3.77 -4.76
C ARG A 90 7.73 -3.00 -6.03
N ASP A 91 8.69 -3.46 -6.82
CA ASP A 91 9.07 -2.82 -8.08
C ASP A 91 7.89 -2.79 -9.06
N ASP A 92 7.23 -3.93 -9.27
CA ASP A 92 6.09 -4.02 -10.18
C ASP A 92 4.88 -3.24 -9.69
N MET A 93 4.54 -3.32 -8.40
CA MET A 93 3.46 -2.50 -7.85
C MET A 93 3.76 -1.01 -7.98
N PHE A 94 4.99 -0.59 -7.70
CA PHE A 94 5.37 0.81 -7.83
C PHE A 94 5.27 1.28 -9.28
N ARG A 95 5.73 0.47 -10.24
CA ARG A 95 5.58 0.75 -11.68
C ARG A 95 4.10 0.85 -12.09
N SER A 96 3.25 -0.09 -11.63
CA SER A 96 1.82 -0.04 -11.91
C SER A 96 1.20 1.25 -11.36
N ILE A 97 1.52 1.63 -10.11
CA ILE A 97 1.02 2.85 -9.49
C ILE A 97 1.43 4.11 -10.28
N GLN A 98 2.65 4.14 -10.85
CA GLN A 98 3.09 5.28 -11.68
C GLN A 98 2.30 5.41 -13.00
N THR A 99 1.68 4.35 -13.47
CA THR A 99 0.83 4.37 -14.68
C THR A 99 -0.65 4.67 -14.39
N PHE A 100 -1.06 4.69 -13.13
CA PHE A 100 -2.45 4.89 -12.73
C PHE A 100 -2.93 6.30 -13.08
N SER A 101 -4.20 6.39 -13.49
CA SER A 101 -4.93 7.65 -13.57
C SER A 101 -5.36 8.12 -12.17
N PHE A 102 -5.88 9.33 -12.08
CA PHE A 102 -6.44 9.82 -10.82
C PHE A 102 -7.62 8.97 -10.35
N ALA A 103 -8.48 8.51 -11.25
CA ALA A 103 -9.58 7.60 -10.91
C ALA A 103 -9.10 6.30 -10.26
N ASN A 104 -8.03 5.68 -10.79
CA ASN A 104 -7.42 4.50 -10.14
C ASN A 104 -6.86 4.84 -8.74
N ILE A 105 -6.18 6.00 -8.58
CA ILE A 105 -5.62 6.43 -7.29
C ILE A 105 -6.73 6.69 -6.26
N ASP A 106 -7.82 7.30 -6.67
CA ASP A 106 -8.99 7.56 -5.81
C ASP A 106 -9.65 6.25 -5.35
N HIS A 107 -9.77 5.27 -6.24
CA HIS A 107 -10.30 3.94 -5.92
C HIS A 107 -9.46 3.23 -4.84
N PHE A 108 -8.13 3.26 -4.93
CA PHE A 108 -7.25 2.57 -3.98
C PHE A 108 -6.94 3.35 -2.72
N SER A 109 -7.07 4.64 -2.69
CA SER A 109 -6.54 5.61 -1.71
C SER A 109 -5.01 5.53 -1.53
N THR A 110 -4.38 6.66 -1.24
CA THR A 110 -2.91 6.73 -1.04
C THR A 110 -2.45 5.90 0.17
N SER A 111 -3.21 5.92 1.27
CA SER A 111 -2.91 5.13 2.47
C SER A 111 -3.04 3.62 2.22
N GLY A 112 -4.01 3.21 1.40
CA GLY A 112 -4.20 1.84 0.96
C GLY A 112 -3.02 1.32 0.12
N LEU A 113 -2.53 2.12 -0.84
CA LEU A 113 -1.35 1.79 -1.66
C LEU A 113 -0.09 1.68 -0.80
N MET A 114 0.12 2.59 0.15
CA MET A 114 1.24 2.54 1.10
C MET A 114 1.23 1.25 1.93
N THR A 115 0.07 0.84 2.42
CA THR A 115 -0.09 -0.41 3.18
C THR A 115 0.26 -1.63 2.33
N ARG A 116 -0.14 -1.65 1.05
CA ARG A 116 0.17 -2.74 0.11
C ARG A 116 1.66 -2.85 -0.20
N LEU A 117 2.33 -1.71 -0.44
CA LEU A 117 3.79 -1.66 -0.69
C LEU A 117 4.61 -2.04 0.54
N GLY A 118 4.13 -1.75 1.74
CA GLY A 118 4.81 -2.01 3.01
C GLY A 118 4.38 -3.30 3.68
N THR A 119 3.33 -3.22 4.48
CA THR A 119 2.87 -4.30 5.37
C THR A 119 2.42 -5.54 4.61
N ASP A 120 1.60 -5.39 3.55
CA ASP A 120 1.09 -6.53 2.80
C ASP A 120 2.21 -7.29 2.08
N THR A 121 3.17 -6.56 1.51
CA THR A 121 4.34 -7.19 0.87
C THR A 121 5.19 -7.96 1.89
N ASN A 122 5.38 -7.42 3.10
CA ASN A 122 6.09 -8.13 4.16
C ASN A 122 5.36 -9.40 4.61
N ASN A 123 4.03 -9.35 4.74
CA ASN A 123 3.22 -10.51 5.08
C ASN A 123 3.34 -11.61 4.03
N VAL A 124 3.29 -11.25 2.74
CA VAL A 124 3.41 -12.20 1.63
C VAL A 124 4.84 -12.74 1.52
N GLN A 125 5.87 -11.91 1.77
CA GLN A 125 7.27 -12.34 1.87
C GLN A 125 7.46 -13.40 2.95
N MET A 126 6.94 -13.16 4.16
CA MET A 126 7.03 -14.11 5.28
C MET A 126 6.29 -15.41 4.97
N ALA A 127 5.09 -15.32 4.38
CA ALA A 127 4.34 -16.49 3.94
C ALA A 127 5.11 -17.30 2.89
N PHE A 128 5.72 -16.65 1.91
CA PHE A 128 6.52 -17.32 0.88
C PHE A 128 7.74 -18.04 1.50
N MET A 129 8.46 -17.39 2.41
CA MET A 129 9.56 -18.04 3.14
C MET A 129 9.08 -19.25 3.95
N MET A 130 7.92 -19.17 4.59
CA MET A 130 7.32 -20.28 5.32
C MET A 130 6.90 -21.43 4.39
N ILE A 131 6.36 -21.11 3.21
CA ILE A 131 6.02 -22.13 2.21
C ILE A 131 7.26 -22.90 1.79
N LEU A 132 8.38 -22.21 1.52
CA LEU A 132 9.62 -22.85 1.09
C LEU A 132 10.25 -23.76 2.15
N ARG A 133 10.02 -23.49 3.44
CA ARG A 133 10.63 -24.22 4.55
C ARG A 133 9.63 -25.04 5.36
N MET A 134 8.71 -24.37 6.05
CA MET A 134 7.86 -24.98 7.08
C MET A 134 6.75 -25.86 6.47
N CYS A 135 6.16 -25.45 5.34
CA CYS A 135 5.14 -26.27 4.66
C CYS A 135 5.70 -27.58 4.10
N ILE A 136 7.02 -27.66 3.93
CA ILE A 136 7.69 -28.91 3.49
C ILE A 136 8.21 -29.67 4.71
N ARG A 137 8.84 -28.99 5.67
CA ARG A 137 9.40 -29.60 6.86
C ARG A 137 8.34 -30.36 7.66
N ALA A 138 7.19 -29.74 7.97
CA ALA A 138 6.21 -30.31 8.86
C ALA A 138 5.60 -31.63 8.34
N PRO A 139 5.05 -31.71 7.10
CA PRO A 139 4.54 -32.99 6.58
C PRO A 139 5.65 -34.02 6.43
N LEU A 140 6.84 -33.60 5.95
CA LEU A 140 7.95 -34.51 5.74
C LEU A 140 8.46 -35.11 7.05
N THR A 141 8.56 -34.31 8.12
CA THR A 141 8.91 -34.80 9.47
C THR A 141 7.94 -35.88 9.93
N ILE A 142 6.63 -35.67 9.76
CA ILE A 142 5.61 -36.65 10.13
C ILE A 142 5.75 -37.93 9.30
N ILE A 143 5.89 -37.81 7.98
CA ILE A 143 6.00 -38.95 7.06
C ILE A 143 7.27 -39.78 7.34
N VAL A 144 8.43 -39.12 7.46
CA VAL A 144 9.70 -39.79 7.72
C VAL A 144 9.72 -40.41 9.12
N ALA A 145 9.26 -39.69 10.15
CA ALA A 145 9.19 -40.24 11.49
C ALA A 145 8.24 -41.45 11.58
N MET A 146 7.08 -41.40 10.93
CA MET A 146 6.15 -42.52 10.84
C MET A 146 6.78 -43.73 10.11
N PHE A 147 7.49 -43.47 9.01
CA PHE A 147 8.22 -44.49 8.27
C PHE A 147 9.31 -45.17 9.13
N MET A 148 10.08 -44.35 9.88
CA MET A 148 11.13 -44.87 10.76
C MET A 148 10.54 -45.71 11.92
N THR A 149 9.39 -45.30 12.49
CA THR A 149 8.74 -46.12 13.51
C THR A 149 8.20 -47.42 12.97
N LEU A 150 7.69 -47.48 11.73
CA LEU A 150 7.27 -48.71 11.04
C LEU A 150 8.44 -49.64 10.80
N MET A 151 9.61 -49.12 10.46
CA MET A 151 10.84 -49.95 10.27
C MET A 151 11.33 -50.55 11.59
N ILE A 152 11.14 -49.86 12.73
CA ILE A 152 11.58 -50.39 14.05
C ILE A 152 10.61 -51.44 14.56
N SER A 153 9.31 -51.12 14.67
CA SER A 153 8.31 -52.06 15.12
C SER A 153 6.92 -51.74 14.55
N PRO A 154 6.42 -52.53 13.60
CA PRO A 154 5.09 -52.34 13.02
C PRO A 154 3.97 -52.46 14.08
N SER A 155 4.16 -53.24 15.11
CA SER A 155 3.19 -53.42 16.20
C SER A 155 3.00 -52.18 17.04
N LEU A 156 4.10 -51.52 17.42
CA LEU A 156 4.05 -50.26 18.20
C LEU A 156 3.65 -49.05 17.34
N SER A 157 3.97 -49.10 16.02
CA SER A 157 3.60 -47.99 15.13
C SER A 157 2.11 -47.77 15.00
N ARG A 158 1.26 -48.76 15.29
CA ARG A 158 -0.20 -48.60 15.35
C ARG A 158 -0.63 -47.55 16.41
N ILE A 159 0.14 -47.44 17.52
CA ILE A 159 -0.10 -46.42 18.56
C ILE A 159 0.00 -45.03 17.95
N PHE A 160 1.03 -44.76 17.13
CA PHE A 160 1.22 -43.47 16.47
C PHE A 160 0.11 -43.14 15.48
N VAL A 161 -0.35 -44.13 14.70
CA VAL A 161 -1.45 -43.93 13.76
C VAL A 161 -2.73 -43.51 14.46
N VAL A 162 -3.07 -44.20 15.56
CA VAL A 162 -4.26 -43.88 16.37
C VAL A 162 -4.10 -42.48 17.01
N ALA A 163 -2.96 -42.22 17.66
CA ALA A 163 -2.69 -40.93 18.28
C ALA A 163 -2.70 -39.79 17.27
N PHE A 164 -2.12 -40.00 16.08
CA PHE A 164 -2.10 -39.03 14.97
C PHE A 164 -3.52 -38.67 14.53
N ILE A 165 -4.39 -39.66 14.28
CA ILE A 165 -5.77 -39.42 13.86
C ILE A 165 -6.55 -38.65 14.92
N LEU A 166 -6.48 -39.10 16.20
CA LEU A 166 -7.17 -38.44 17.31
C LEU A 166 -6.71 -36.99 17.49
N LEU A 167 -5.38 -36.78 17.42
CA LEU A 167 -4.82 -35.46 17.61
C LEU A 167 -5.12 -34.54 16.39
N ALA A 168 -5.03 -35.07 15.17
CA ALA A 168 -5.38 -34.33 13.97
C ALA A 168 -6.86 -33.87 14.00
N CYS A 169 -7.78 -34.74 14.42
CA CYS A 169 -9.19 -34.39 14.61
C CYS A 169 -9.38 -33.32 15.69
N ALA A 170 -8.71 -33.45 16.84
CA ALA A 170 -8.78 -32.47 17.92
C ALA A 170 -8.24 -31.10 17.50
N LEU A 171 -7.06 -31.07 16.87
CA LEU A 171 -6.45 -29.84 16.37
C LEU A 171 -7.28 -29.19 15.25
N ALA A 172 -7.83 -29.98 14.32
CA ALA A 172 -8.73 -29.48 13.29
C ALA A 172 -9.99 -28.85 13.90
N PHE A 173 -10.59 -29.50 14.91
CA PHE A 173 -11.74 -28.96 15.63
C PHE A 173 -11.40 -27.63 16.32
N ILE A 174 -10.28 -27.56 17.03
CA ILE A 174 -9.83 -26.33 17.71
C ILE A 174 -9.57 -25.23 16.68
N THR A 175 -8.84 -25.52 15.60
CA THR A 175 -8.46 -24.53 14.57
C THR A 175 -9.67 -23.95 13.87
N VAL A 176 -10.61 -24.79 13.41
CA VAL A 176 -11.83 -24.34 12.70
C VAL A 176 -12.71 -23.46 13.59
N ASN A 177 -12.90 -23.86 14.86
CA ASN A 177 -13.73 -23.09 15.78
C ASN A 177 -13.03 -21.81 16.27
N SER A 178 -11.72 -21.83 16.45
CA SER A 178 -10.93 -20.62 16.78
C SER A 178 -10.96 -19.62 15.64
N TYR A 179 -10.80 -20.04 14.39
CA TYR A 179 -10.86 -19.17 13.22
C TYR A 179 -12.17 -18.36 13.16
N LYS A 180 -13.32 -19.02 13.37
CA LYS A 180 -14.62 -18.34 13.41
C LYS A 180 -14.70 -17.25 14.48
N ARG A 181 -14.14 -17.52 15.68
CA ARG A 181 -14.14 -16.56 16.78
C ARG A 181 -13.15 -15.40 16.53
N PHE A 182 -11.96 -15.71 16.02
CA PHE A 182 -10.97 -14.68 15.70
C PHE A 182 -11.43 -13.74 14.58
N SER A 183 -12.20 -14.21 13.61
CA SER A 183 -12.81 -13.34 12.59
C SER A 183 -13.67 -12.23 13.21
N VAL A 184 -14.41 -12.53 14.28
CA VAL A 184 -15.19 -11.52 15.02
C VAL A 184 -14.29 -10.59 15.83
N VAL A 185 -13.23 -11.14 16.43
CA VAL A 185 -12.23 -10.36 17.18
C VAL A 185 -11.55 -9.35 16.27
N PHE A 186 -11.06 -9.76 15.09
CA PHE A 186 -10.40 -8.87 14.15
C PHE A 186 -11.32 -7.73 13.68
N LYS A 187 -12.57 -8.04 13.36
CA LYS A 187 -13.54 -7.00 12.99
C LYS A 187 -13.75 -5.97 14.12
N GLN A 188 -13.81 -6.43 15.38
CA GLN A 188 -13.94 -5.51 16.52
C GLN A 188 -12.64 -4.75 16.80
N TYR A 189 -11.49 -5.35 16.51
CA TYR A 189 -10.18 -4.70 16.60
C TYR A 189 -10.03 -3.58 15.57
N ASP A 190 -10.49 -3.81 14.33
CA ASP A 190 -10.50 -2.79 13.27
C ASP A 190 -11.38 -1.60 13.69
N ASN A 191 -12.59 -1.82 14.21
CA ASN A 191 -13.46 -0.76 14.71
C ASN A 191 -12.83 0.04 15.87
N LEU A 192 -12.06 -0.64 16.76
CA LEU A 192 -11.33 0.05 17.83
C LEU A 192 -10.21 0.93 17.25
N ASN A 193 -9.44 0.41 16.30
CA ASN A 193 -8.35 1.16 15.65
C ASN A 193 -8.88 2.38 14.91
N GLU A 194 -9.98 2.25 14.18
CA GLU A 194 -10.65 3.36 13.50
C GLU A 194 -11.07 4.45 14.49
N SER A 195 -11.68 4.07 15.61
CA SER A 195 -12.06 5.02 16.68
C SER A 195 -10.83 5.70 17.31
N VAL A 196 -9.71 4.98 17.48
CA VAL A 196 -8.45 5.56 18.00
C VAL A 196 -7.85 6.52 16.98
N GLN A 197 -7.82 6.14 15.72
CA GLN A 197 -7.28 6.97 14.64
C GLN A 197 -8.07 8.28 14.51
N GLU A 198 -9.41 8.19 14.52
CA GLU A 198 -10.29 9.37 14.52
C GLU A 198 -9.98 10.31 15.69
N ASN A 199 -9.87 9.74 16.89
CA ASN A 199 -9.62 10.50 18.11
C ASN A 199 -8.24 11.18 18.11
N VAL A 200 -7.19 10.45 17.72
CA VAL A 200 -5.82 10.98 17.65
C VAL A 200 -5.68 12.04 16.57
N THR A 201 -6.28 11.81 15.40
CA THR A 201 -6.28 12.79 14.30
C THR A 201 -6.96 14.10 14.72
N ASN A 202 -8.07 13.99 15.46
CA ASN A 202 -8.86 15.13 15.90
C ASN A 202 -8.61 15.50 17.38
N ILE A 203 -7.45 15.16 17.95
CA ILE A 203 -7.16 15.36 19.37
C ILE A 203 -7.30 16.82 19.82
N ARG A 204 -7.02 17.77 18.92
CA ARG A 204 -7.20 19.22 19.20
C ARG A 204 -8.67 19.57 19.45
N VAL A 205 -9.60 18.94 18.72
CA VAL A 205 -11.05 19.12 18.91
C VAL A 205 -11.46 18.54 20.26
N VAL A 206 -11.03 17.32 20.59
CA VAL A 206 -11.30 16.68 21.87
C VAL A 206 -10.83 17.58 23.03
N LYS A 207 -9.63 18.18 22.89
CA LYS A 207 -9.08 19.12 23.88
C LYS A 207 -9.86 20.43 23.96
N ALA A 208 -10.19 21.01 22.81
CA ALA A 208 -10.93 22.27 22.76
C ALA A 208 -12.33 22.19 23.40
N PHE A 209 -12.99 21.03 23.26
CA PHE A 209 -14.32 20.77 23.83
C PHE A 209 -14.30 20.06 25.20
N VAL A 210 -13.11 19.83 25.79
CA VAL A 210 -12.91 19.19 27.11
C VAL A 210 -13.63 17.82 27.19
N LYS A 211 -13.51 17.01 26.12
CA LYS A 211 -14.20 15.71 25.97
C LYS A 211 -13.30 14.48 26.27
N GLU A 212 -12.16 14.68 26.92
CA GLU A 212 -11.20 13.60 27.20
C GLU A 212 -11.80 12.47 28.07
N LYS A 213 -12.67 12.84 29.02
CA LYS A 213 -13.31 11.84 29.91
C LYS A 213 -14.29 10.96 29.13
N ASP A 214 -15.09 11.57 28.27
CA ASP A 214 -16.11 10.89 27.46
C ASP A 214 -15.43 9.94 26.46
N GLU A 215 -14.39 10.42 25.76
CA GLU A 215 -13.62 9.60 24.82
C GLU A 215 -12.83 8.48 25.51
N THR A 216 -12.26 8.73 26.69
CA THR A 216 -11.60 7.69 27.50
C THR A 216 -12.60 6.61 27.92
N GLU A 217 -13.81 6.96 28.27
CA GLU A 217 -14.84 5.99 28.65
C GLU A 217 -15.34 5.18 27.45
N LYS A 218 -15.55 5.83 26.30
CA LYS A 218 -15.89 5.20 25.01
C LYS A 218 -14.83 4.16 24.62
N PHE A 219 -13.55 4.56 24.64
CA PHE A 219 -12.42 3.65 24.40
C PHE A 219 -12.40 2.48 25.40
N ARG A 220 -12.56 2.76 26.69
CA ARG A 220 -12.57 1.72 27.74
C ARG A 220 -13.68 0.68 27.53
N LYS A 221 -14.87 1.10 27.10
CA LYS A 221 -15.99 0.19 26.78
C LYS A 221 -15.66 -0.67 25.57
N ALA A 222 -15.11 -0.09 24.50
CA ALA A 222 -14.69 -0.82 23.31
C ALA A 222 -13.55 -1.82 23.62
N ALA A 223 -12.55 -1.40 24.39
CA ALA A 223 -11.44 -2.25 24.83
C ALA A 223 -11.90 -3.43 25.70
N ARG A 224 -12.83 -3.21 26.63
CA ARG A 224 -13.41 -4.31 27.43
C ARG A 224 -14.18 -5.32 26.56
N LYS A 225 -14.96 -4.83 25.60
CA LYS A 225 -15.66 -5.72 24.65
C LYS A 225 -14.67 -6.54 23.84
N LEU A 226 -13.60 -5.92 23.35
CA LEU A 226 -12.53 -6.61 22.64
C LEU A 226 -11.83 -7.64 23.52
N GLN A 227 -11.50 -7.28 24.77
CA GLN A 227 -10.92 -8.21 25.76
C GLN A 227 -11.77 -9.48 25.92
N HIS A 228 -13.07 -9.37 26.15
CA HIS A 228 -13.95 -10.53 26.29
C HIS A 228 -14.03 -11.40 25.04
N LEU A 229 -13.96 -10.80 23.86
CA LEU A 229 -13.92 -11.55 22.61
C LEU A 229 -12.60 -12.31 22.45
N PHE A 230 -11.46 -11.68 22.79
CA PHE A 230 -10.14 -12.32 22.82
C PHE A 230 -10.11 -13.49 23.83
N GLU A 231 -10.55 -13.27 25.06
CA GLU A 231 -10.60 -14.32 26.09
C GLU A 231 -11.36 -15.56 25.61
N ARG A 232 -12.51 -15.37 24.95
CA ARG A 232 -13.31 -16.47 24.39
C ARG A 232 -12.66 -17.16 23.18
N ALA A 233 -11.90 -16.42 22.39
CA ALA A 233 -11.19 -16.98 21.23
C ALA A 233 -9.93 -17.73 21.68
N GLU A 234 -9.15 -17.13 22.58
CA GLU A 234 -7.92 -17.72 23.12
C GLU A 234 -8.19 -18.96 24.00
N ALA A 235 -9.29 -18.98 24.72
CA ALA A 235 -9.68 -20.14 25.54
C ALA A 235 -9.71 -21.46 24.73
N LEU A 236 -10.00 -21.41 23.44
CA LEU A 236 -9.90 -22.58 22.57
C LEU A 236 -8.45 -22.89 22.17
N ILE A 237 -7.65 -21.86 21.85
CA ILE A 237 -6.25 -22.06 21.47
C ILE A 237 -5.42 -22.62 22.61
N VAL A 238 -5.68 -22.16 23.83
CA VAL A 238 -5.02 -22.64 25.05
C VAL A 238 -5.21 -24.16 25.24
N LEU A 239 -6.32 -24.73 24.76
CA LEU A 239 -6.55 -26.19 24.81
C LEU A 239 -5.52 -26.98 23.94
N ASN A 240 -4.85 -26.35 23.00
CA ASN A 240 -3.80 -27.03 22.21
C ASN A 240 -2.69 -27.62 23.12
N GLY A 241 -2.23 -26.85 24.11
CA GLY A 241 -1.20 -27.31 25.04
C GLY A 241 -1.60 -28.60 25.82
N PRO A 242 -2.69 -28.58 26.58
CA PRO A 242 -3.19 -29.77 27.31
C PRO A 242 -3.48 -30.96 26.39
N VAL A 243 -4.11 -30.76 25.22
CA VAL A 243 -4.39 -31.84 24.26
C VAL A 243 -3.10 -32.46 23.74
N MET A 244 -2.11 -31.65 23.40
CA MET A 244 -0.79 -32.12 22.98
C MET A 244 -0.07 -32.88 24.11
N SER A 245 -0.09 -32.34 25.32
CA SER A 245 0.52 -33.02 26.49
C SER A 245 -0.15 -34.34 26.80
N LEU A 246 -1.47 -34.39 26.69
CA LEU A 246 -2.22 -35.66 26.89
C LEU A 246 -1.85 -36.67 25.80
N ALA A 247 -1.77 -36.27 24.54
CA ALA A 247 -1.36 -37.16 23.46
C ALA A 247 0.09 -37.64 23.62
N ALA A 248 1.02 -36.72 23.97
CA ALA A 248 2.43 -37.04 24.20
C ALA A 248 2.61 -38.05 25.32
N ASN A 249 2.06 -37.73 26.51
CA ASN A 249 2.18 -38.61 27.68
C ASN A 249 1.42 -39.91 27.48
N GLY A 250 0.25 -39.87 26.83
CA GLY A 250 -0.50 -41.08 26.49
C GLY A 250 0.28 -42.02 25.56
N CYS A 251 0.93 -41.48 24.52
CA CYS A 251 1.82 -42.24 23.66
C CYS A 251 3.03 -42.78 24.41
N MET A 252 3.66 -41.98 25.27
CA MET A 252 4.81 -42.39 26.07
C MET A 252 4.46 -43.54 27.02
N ILE A 253 3.30 -43.48 27.72
CA ILE A 253 2.81 -44.52 28.60
C ILE A 253 2.52 -45.80 27.79
N ALA A 254 1.79 -45.68 26.68
CA ALA A 254 1.47 -46.82 25.82
C ALA A 254 2.73 -47.50 25.25
N LEU A 255 3.68 -46.70 24.75
CA LEU A 255 4.96 -47.19 24.26
C LEU A 255 5.79 -47.86 25.37
N SER A 256 5.81 -47.31 26.57
CA SER A 256 6.51 -47.89 27.71
C SER A 256 5.91 -49.23 28.07
N TRP A 257 4.57 -49.33 28.15
CA TRP A 257 3.87 -50.53 28.52
C TRP A 257 4.04 -51.68 27.51
N PHE A 258 3.68 -51.40 26.24
CA PHE A 258 3.77 -52.41 25.20
C PHE A 258 5.23 -52.67 24.76
N GLY A 259 6.08 -51.65 24.80
CA GLY A 259 7.50 -51.77 24.51
C GLY A 259 8.25 -52.60 25.52
N ALA A 260 7.94 -52.48 26.85
CA ALA A 260 8.51 -53.30 27.88
C ALA A 260 8.17 -54.78 27.68
N HIS A 261 6.94 -55.11 27.26
CA HIS A 261 6.54 -56.50 26.95
C HIS A 261 7.35 -57.09 25.78
N LEU A 262 7.56 -56.28 24.69
CA LEU A 262 8.34 -56.71 23.56
C LEU A 262 9.85 -56.83 23.87
N ILE A 263 10.38 -55.97 24.75
CA ILE A 263 11.75 -56.07 25.25
C ILE A 263 11.94 -57.32 26.08
N ALA A 264 11.00 -57.60 27.01
CA ALA A 264 11.05 -58.83 27.84
C ALA A 264 10.92 -60.11 27.01
N GLY A 265 10.20 -60.03 25.87
CA GLY A 265 10.12 -61.11 24.88
C GLY A 265 11.33 -61.22 23.94
N GLY A 266 12.27 -60.30 24.00
CA GLY A 266 13.45 -60.27 23.12
C GLY A 266 13.18 -59.78 21.68
N GLU A 267 11.99 -59.26 21.42
CA GLU A 267 11.58 -58.80 20.08
C GLU A 267 11.97 -57.32 19.80
N LEU A 268 12.32 -56.55 20.82
CA LEU A 268 12.65 -55.13 20.71
C LEU A 268 13.89 -54.78 21.56
N GLY A 269 14.78 -53.94 21.06
CA GLY A 269 15.89 -53.38 21.84
C GLY A 269 15.48 -52.15 22.66
N THR A 270 16.20 -51.88 23.77
CA THR A 270 15.95 -50.69 24.59
C THR A 270 16.30 -49.40 23.84
N GLY A 271 17.35 -49.41 23.01
CA GLY A 271 17.71 -48.31 22.14
C GLY A 271 16.64 -47.99 21.09
N GLN A 272 16.01 -49.04 20.55
CA GLN A 272 14.88 -48.91 19.63
C GLN A 272 13.67 -48.25 20.32
N LEU A 273 13.36 -48.66 21.56
CA LEU A 273 12.29 -48.00 22.31
C LEU A 273 12.58 -46.51 22.58
N MET A 274 13.83 -46.17 22.95
CA MET A 274 14.25 -44.76 23.13
C MET A 274 14.08 -43.93 21.86
N SER A 275 14.40 -44.51 20.70
CA SER A 275 14.19 -43.84 19.42
C SER A 275 12.72 -43.61 19.11
N MET A 276 11.84 -44.52 19.47
CA MET A 276 10.39 -44.35 19.32
C MET A 276 9.84 -43.19 20.18
N PHE A 277 10.38 -42.96 21.38
CA PHE A 277 10.04 -41.80 22.18
C PHE A 277 10.41 -40.50 21.48
N THR A 278 11.61 -40.44 20.86
CA THR A 278 12.05 -39.29 20.10
C THR A 278 11.15 -39.04 18.89
N TYR A 279 10.80 -40.09 18.13
CA TYR A 279 9.89 -39.96 16.98
C TYR A 279 8.48 -39.51 17.42
N THR A 280 8.00 -39.91 18.59
CA THR A 280 6.73 -39.42 19.17
C THR A 280 6.74 -37.90 19.25
N MET A 281 7.79 -37.32 19.83
CA MET A 281 7.91 -35.88 19.97
C MET A 281 7.99 -35.18 18.62
N ASN A 282 8.74 -35.74 17.64
CA ASN A 282 8.84 -35.17 16.31
C ASN A 282 7.50 -35.17 15.56
N ILE A 283 6.71 -36.24 15.64
CA ILE A 283 5.38 -36.34 15.01
C ILE A 283 4.44 -35.30 15.62
N LEU A 284 4.43 -35.17 16.94
CA LEU A 284 3.57 -34.21 17.65
C LEU A 284 3.94 -32.76 17.34
N MET A 285 5.25 -32.45 17.34
CA MET A 285 5.75 -31.12 16.94
C MET A 285 5.41 -30.80 15.47
N GLY A 286 5.54 -31.77 14.58
CA GLY A 286 5.16 -31.62 13.16
C GLY A 286 3.68 -31.26 12.99
N LEU A 287 2.78 -31.91 13.76
CA LEU A 287 1.34 -31.60 13.76
C LEU A 287 1.04 -30.19 14.27
N MET A 288 1.70 -29.78 15.35
CA MET A 288 1.54 -28.43 15.90
C MET A 288 2.01 -27.36 14.91
N MET A 289 3.12 -27.62 14.23
CA MET A 289 3.64 -26.74 13.18
C MET A 289 2.67 -26.62 12.00
N LEU A 290 2.01 -27.71 11.56
CA LEU A 290 0.99 -27.66 10.51
C LEU A 290 -0.19 -26.76 10.88
N SER A 291 -0.65 -26.83 12.12
CA SER A 291 -1.73 -25.96 12.60
C SER A 291 -1.36 -24.47 12.54
N MET A 292 -0.15 -24.13 12.99
CA MET A 292 0.37 -22.76 12.94
C MET A 292 0.53 -22.23 11.51
N ILE A 293 1.04 -23.06 10.59
CA ILE A 293 1.20 -22.72 9.16
C ILE A 293 -0.16 -22.37 8.55
N PHE A 294 -1.19 -23.17 8.82
CA PHE A 294 -2.52 -22.93 8.27
C PHE A 294 -3.07 -21.53 8.64
N VAL A 295 -2.96 -21.16 9.91
CA VAL A 295 -3.40 -19.83 10.39
C VAL A 295 -2.64 -18.72 9.66
N MET A 296 -1.32 -18.83 9.57
CA MET A 296 -0.49 -17.78 8.98
C MET A 296 -0.70 -17.63 7.46
N LEU A 297 -0.85 -18.74 6.74
CA LEU A 297 -1.18 -18.71 5.31
C LEU A 297 -2.55 -18.06 5.05
N THR A 298 -3.52 -18.32 5.92
CA THR A 298 -4.86 -17.72 5.81
C THR A 298 -4.80 -16.20 5.99
N MET A 299 -4.04 -15.71 6.97
CA MET A 299 -3.83 -14.27 7.18
C MET A 299 -3.12 -13.61 5.99
N SER A 300 -2.09 -14.26 5.46
CA SER A 300 -1.32 -13.75 4.32
C SER A 300 -2.10 -13.77 3.01
N ALA A 301 -3.13 -14.62 2.87
CA ALA A 301 -3.97 -14.69 1.67
C ALA A 301 -4.74 -13.39 1.42
N ALA A 302 -5.15 -12.67 2.47
CA ALA A 302 -5.80 -11.36 2.35
C ALA A 302 -4.83 -10.31 1.79
N SER A 303 -3.61 -10.24 2.34
CA SER A 303 -2.55 -9.36 1.84
C SER A 303 -2.18 -9.68 0.37
N ALA A 304 -2.11 -10.97 0.03
CA ALA A 304 -1.84 -11.42 -1.33
C ALA A 304 -2.92 -10.96 -2.33
N ARG A 305 -4.20 -10.99 -1.94
CA ARG A 305 -5.30 -10.48 -2.81
C ARG A 305 -5.14 -9.00 -3.08
N ARG A 306 -4.92 -8.18 -2.04
CA ARG A 306 -4.74 -6.73 -2.19
C ARG A 306 -3.55 -6.35 -3.06
N ILE A 307 -2.45 -7.13 -3.00
CA ILE A 307 -1.30 -6.92 -3.90
C ILE A 307 -1.68 -7.24 -5.34
N VAL A 308 -2.37 -8.36 -5.57
CA VAL A 308 -2.77 -8.79 -6.92
C VAL A 308 -3.77 -7.81 -7.54
N GLU A 309 -4.67 -7.21 -6.75
CA GLU A 309 -5.56 -6.14 -7.21
C GLU A 309 -4.74 -4.99 -7.84
N VAL A 310 -3.67 -4.52 -7.19
CA VAL A 310 -2.82 -3.45 -7.76
C VAL A 310 -2.05 -3.91 -9.00
N LEU A 311 -1.57 -5.16 -9.02
CA LEU A 311 -0.79 -5.70 -10.14
C LEU A 311 -1.65 -6.02 -11.38
N GLU A 312 -2.95 -6.26 -11.20
CA GLU A 312 -3.91 -6.57 -12.28
C GLU A 312 -4.72 -5.35 -12.71
N GLU A 313 -4.67 -4.27 -11.92
CA GLU A 313 -5.34 -3.00 -12.24
C GLU A 313 -4.75 -2.38 -13.50
N LYS A 314 -5.62 -1.93 -14.38
CA LYS A 314 -5.22 -1.26 -15.62
C LYS A 314 -5.47 0.23 -15.51
N PRO A 315 -4.56 1.06 -16.04
CA PRO A 315 -4.83 2.50 -16.16
C PRO A 315 -6.14 2.73 -16.90
N SER A 316 -7.03 3.54 -16.35
CA SER A 316 -8.29 3.89 -17.02
C SER A 316 -8.05 4.82 -18.20
N ILE A 317 -6.94 5.59 -18.16
CA ILE A 317 -6.55 6.53 -19.21
C ILE A 317 -5.26 6.03 -19.85
N THR A 318 -5.29 5.86 -21.18
CA THR A 318 -4.14 5.40 -21.98
C THR A 318 -4.01 6.24 -23.24
N ASN A 319 -2.82 6.23 -23.84
CA ASN A 319 -2.58 6.85 -25.13
C ASN A 319 -3.35 6.10 -26.25
N PRO A 320 -3.85 6.81 -27.28
CA PRO A 320 -4.35 6.21 -28.50
C PRO A 320 -3.22 5.55 -29.31
N GLU A 321 -3.56 4.73 -30.31
CA GLU A 321 -2.57 4.04 -31.15
C GLU A 321 -1.68 5.00 -31.95
N ASN A 322 -2.22 6.14 -32.40
CA ASN A 322 -1.51 7.17 -33.16
C ASN A 322 -1.73 8.53 -32.50
N PRO A 323 -1.05 8.84 -31.39
CA PRO A 323 -1.26 10.07 -30.65
C PRO A 323 -0.73 11.30 -31.36
N LEU A 324 -1.43 12.43 -31.23
CA LEU A 324 -0.92 13.73 -31.61
C LEU A 324 0.14 14.18 -30.59
N MET A 325 1.30 14.63 -31.10
CA MET A 325 2.46 14.98 -30.27
C MET A 325 2.61 16.50 -30.05
N GLU A 326 1.88 17.33 -30.80
CA GLU A 326 1.95 18.78 -30.69
C GLU A 326 0.57 19.38 -30.48
N ILE A 327 0.49 20.36 -29.61
CA ILE A 327 -0.72 21.16 -29.37
C ILE A 327 -0.58 22.45 -30.17
N PRO A 328 -1.45 22.71 -31.15
CA PRO A 328 -1.32 23.86 -32.06
C PRO A 328 -1.38 25.19 -31.31
N ASP A 329 -2.36 25.37 -30.44
CA ASP A 329 -2.58 26.59 -29.67
C ASP A 329 -3.23 26.31 -28.32
N GLY A 330 -3.54 27.36 -27.53
CA GLY A 330 -4.13 27.27 -26.21
C GLY A 330 -5.66 27.38 -26.19
N SER A 331 -6.36 27.18 -27.34
CA SER A 331 -7.83 27.19 -27.35
C SER A 331 -8.40 25.96 -26.62
N ILE A 332 -9.57 26.13 -25.99
CA ILE A 332 -10.22 25.06 -25.23
C ILE A 332 -11.71 25.09 -25.53
N ASP A 333 -12.26 23.92 -25.91
CA ASP A 333 -13.69 23.74 -26.15
C ASP A 333 -14.23 22.59 -25.32
N PHE A 334 -15.30 22.85 -24.58
CA PHE A 334 -16.13 21.83 -23.96
C PHE A 334 -17.41 21.73 -24.77
N ASN A 335 -17.67 20.58 -25.36
CA ASN A 335 -18.84 20.33 -26.19
C ASN A 335 -19.79 19.37 -25.45
N HIS A 336 -20.84 19.89 -24.85
CA HIS A 336 -21.88 19.13 -24.12
C HIS A 336 -21.30 18.13 -23.11
N VAL A 337 -20.40 18.60 -22.23
CA VAL A 337 -19.65 17.75 -21.30
C VAL A 337 -20.43 17.51 -20.03
N SER A 338 -20.63 16.21 -19.69
CA SER A 338 -21.10 15.77 -18.38
C SER A 338 -20.06 14.84 -17.73
N PHE A 339 -19.91 14.93 -16.41
CA PHE A 339 -18.92 14.14 -15.67
C PHE A 339 -19.33 13.86 -14.22
N GLY A 340 -19.08 12.63 -13.76
CA GLY A 340 -19.17 12.17 -12.37
C GLY A 340 -17.95 11.37 -11.93
N TYR A 341 -17.59 11.39 -10.64
CA TYR A 341 -16.41 10.68 -10.12
C TYR A 341 -16.61 9.17 -9.96
N PHE A 342 -17.86 8.69 -9.91
CA PHE A 342 -18.19 7.30 -9.66
C PHE A 342 -19.10 6.77 -10.77
N GLU A 343 -18.71 5.65 -11.38
CA GLU A 343 -19.53 4.95 -12.36
C GLU A 343 -20.85 4.47 -11.71
N GLY A 344 -21.97 4.77 -12.33
CA GLY A 344 -23.29 4.27 -11.92
C GLY A 344 -24.02 5.06 -10.84
N GLU A 345 -23.51 6.20 -10.38
CA GLU A 345 -24.29 7.16 -9.60
C GLU A 345 -25.00 8.16 -10.55
N ASP A 346 -26.32 8.32 -10.38
CA ASP A 346 -27.16 9.31 -11.11
C ASP A 346 -26.80 10.79 -10.80
N LYS A 347 -25.60 11.08 -10.32
CA LYS A 347 -25.14 12.40 -9.93
C LYS A 347 -23.85 12.77 -10.65
N HIS A 348 -24.00 13.38 -11.81
CA HIS A 348 -22.93 14.13 -12.41
C HIS A 348 -22.57 15.34 -11.51
N VAL A 349 -21.30 15.72 -11.52
CA VAL A 349 -20.77 16.95 -10.90
C VAL A 349 -20.74 18.09 -11.90
N LEU A 350 -20.67 17.76 -13.18
CA LEU A 350 -20.79 18.70 -14.31
C LEU A 350 -21.92 18.22 -15.22
N HIS A 351 -22.78 19.15 -15.63
CA HIS A 351 -23.97 18.89 -16.41
C HIS A 351 -23.98 19.69 -17.70
N ASP A 352 -23.91 19.03 -18.85
CA ASP A 352 -24.06 19.61 -20.18
C ASP A 352 -23.27 20.92 -20.38
N ILE A 353 -21.98 20.90 -20.04
CA ILE A 353 -21.10 22.05 -20.14
C ILE A 353 -20.77 22.32 -21.61
N ASP A 354 -21.16 23.49 -22.11
CA ASP A 354 -20.82 24.01 -23.44
C ASP A 354 -20.07 25.33 -23.28
N LEU A 355 -18.75 25.31 -23.56
CA LEU A 355 -17.84 26.41 -23.25
C LEU A 355 -16.73 26.53 -24.30
N HIS A 356 -16.53 27.74 -24.81
CA HIS A 356 -15.50 28.05 -25.79
C HIS A 356 -14.54 29.15 -25.29
N ILE A 357 -13.24 28.81 -25.18
CA ILE A 357 -12.15 29.69 -24.72
C ILE A 357 -11.14 29.85 -25.86
N ARG A 358 -10.78 31.07 -26.18
CA ARG A 358 -9.81 31.37 -27.23
C ARG A 358 -8.39 31.27 -26.72
N SER A 359 -7.46 30.96 -27.61
CA SER A 359 -6.03 30.97 -27.29
C SER A 359 -5.56 32.33 -26.79
N GLY A 360 -4.79 32.38 -25.71
CA GLY A 360 -4.26 33.58 -25.09
C GLY A 360 -5.24 34.30 -24.13
N GLU A 361 -6.52 33.86 -24.06
CA GLU A 361 -7.54 34.49 -23.25
C GLU A 361 -7.32 34.20 -21.74
N THR A 362 -7.63 35.17 -20.90
CA THR A 362 -7.62 34.99 -19.43
C THR A 362 -9.04 34.81 -18.95
N ILE A 363 -9.35 33.63 -18.39
CA ILE A 363 -10.66 33.27 -17.89
C ILE A 363 -10.64 33.20 -16.36
N GLY A 364 -11.52 33.96 -15.72
CA GLY A 364 -11.83 33.80 -14.30
C GLY A 364 -12.93 32.75 -14.10
N ILE A 365 -12.83 31.88 -13.10
CA ILE A 365 -13.91 30.95 -12.73
C ILE A 365 -14.31 31.21 -11.30
N ILE A 366 -15.61 31.46 -11.08
CA ILE A 366 -16.20 31.72 -9.77
C ILE A 366 -17.46 30.89 -9.57
N GLY A 367 -17.84 30.66 -8.33
CA GLY A 367 -19.04 29.92 -7.92
C GLY A 367 -18.91 29.38 -6.51
N ALA A 368 -19.99 28.83 -5.98
CA ALA A 368 -20.03 28.26 -4.63
C ALA A 368 -19.04 27.10 -4.45
N THR A 369 -18.69 26.77 -3.20
CA THR A 369 -17.90 25.58 -2.90
C THR A 369 -18.69 24.33 -3.32
N GLY A 370 -18.06 23.42 -4.07
CA GLY A 370 -18.73 22.23 -4.59
C GLY A 370 -19.41 22.42 -5.96
N SER A 371 -19.37 23.60 -6.58
CA SER A 371 -20.00 23.85 -7.89
C SER A 371 -19.29 23.24 -9.10
N GLY A 372 -18.22 22.42 -8.90
CA GLY A 372 -17.54 21.74 -10.00
C GLY A 372 -16.35 22.47 -10.63
N LYS A 373 -15.90 23.63 -10.12
CA LYS A 373 -14.81 24.46 -10.69
C LYS A 373 -13.51 23.70 -10.91
N SER A 374 -12.97 23.06 -9.89
CA SER A 374 -11.74 22.26 -10.00
C SER A 374 -11.94 21.04 -10.90
N THR A 375 -13.13 20.43 -10.84
CA THR A 375 -13.49 19.29 -11.69
C THR A 375 -13.44 19.66 -13.17
N LEU A 376 -14.02 20.82 -13.55
CA LEU A 376 -13.98 21.31 -14.91
C LEU A 376 -12.55 21.45 -15.44
N THR A 377 -11.66 22.05 -14.66
CA THR A 377 -10.27 22.30 -15.10
C THR A 377 -9.41 21.02 -15.12
N MET A 378 -9.75 19.99 -14.38
CA MET A 378 -9.05 18.69 -14.40
C MET A 378 -9.28 17.91 -15.71
N MET A 379 -10.35 18.22 -16.47
CA MET A 379 -10.61 17.60 -17.77
C MET A 379 -9.64 18.08 -18.85
N ILE A 380 -9.14 19.32 -18.76
CA ILE A 380 -8.27 19.92 -19.77
C ILE A 380 -6.93 19.17 -19.93
N PRO A 381 -6.16 18.86 -18.85
CA PRO A 381 -4.98 18.02 -18.93
C PRO A 381 -5.31 16.51 -18.97
N ARG A 382 -6.57 16.15 -19.19
CA ARG A 382 -7.06 14.76 -19.19
C ARG A 382 -6.59 14.00 -17.94
N LEU A 383 -6.86 14.55 -16.74
CA LEU A 383 -6.65 13.84 -15.47
C LEU A 383 -7.79 12.84 -15.20
N TYR A 384 -8.98 13.14 -15.75
CA TYR A 384 -10.15 12.27 -15.86
C TYR A 384 -10.70 12.34 -17.28
N ASP A 385 -11.30 11.29 -17.77
CA ASP A 385 -12.09 11.29 -19.00
C ASP A 385 -13.55 11.67 -18.69
N VAL A 386 -14.19 12.39 -19.60
CA VAL A 386 -15.60 12.78 -19.46
C VAL A 386 -16.53 11.61 -19.77
N ASP A 387 -17.71 11.58 -19.11
CA ASP A 387 -18.72 10.55 -19.31
C ASP A 387 -19.49 10.80 -20.61
N GLU A 388 -19.86 12.07 -20.88
CA GLU A 388 -20.56 12.49 -22.08
C GLU A 388 -19.90 13.73 -22.67
N GLY A 389 -20.04 13.93 -23.98
CA GLY A 389 -19.44 15.05 -24.70
C GLY A 389 -17.96 14.89 -25.00
N THR A 390 -17.30 15.99 -25.36
CA THR A 390 -15.87 16.03 -25.69
C THR A 390 -15.21 17.29 -25.15
N VAL A 391 -13.95 17.16 -24.72
CA VAL A 391 -13.08 18.29 -24.39
C VAL A 391 -12.01 18.38 -25.45
N CYS A 392 -11.89 19.53 -26.11
CA CYS A 392 -10.88 19.78 -27.12
C CYS A 392 -9.88 20.83 -26.64
N VAL A 393 -8.62 20.67 -27.03
CA VAL A 393 -7.52 21.62 -26.82
C VAL A 393 -6.84 21.82 -28.18
N GLY A 394 -6.63 23.07 -28.60
CA GLY A 394 -6.05 23.36 -29.91
C GLY A 394 -6.86 22.77 -31.06
N GLY A 395 -8.19 22.65 -30.91
CA GLY A 395 -9.11 22.13 -31.93
C GLY A 395 -9.20 20.61 -32.04
N HIS A 396 -8.48 19.84 -31.21
CA HIS A 396 -8.51 18.37 -31.19
C HIS A 396 -8.98 17.83 -29.84
N ASP A 397 -9.68 16.68 -29.84
CA ASP A 397 -10.08 16.01 -28.59
C ASP A 397 -8.84 15.65 -27.75
N VAL A 398 -8.90 15.92 -26.44
CA VAL A 398 -7.83 15.56 -25.50
C VAL A 398 -7.51 14.07 -25.51
N LYS A 399 -8.43 13.22 -25.96
CA LYS A 399 -8.24 11.77 -26.12
C LYS A 399 -7.34 11.40 -27.31
N GLU A 400 -7.15 12.28 -28.26
CA GLU A 400 -6.30 12.07 -29.45
C GLU A 400 -4.82 12.35 -29.20
N TYR A 401 -4.49 13.09 -28.14
CA TYR A 401 -3.12 13.46 -27.81
C TYR A 401 -2.36 12.37 -27.05
N ASP A 402 -1.02 12.39 -27.20
CA ASP A 402 -0.13 11.78 -26.24
C ASP A 402 -0.28 12.48 -24.88
N LEU A 403 -0.46 11.69 -23.81
CA LEU A 403 -0.68 12.22 -22.47
C LEU A 403 0.47 13.08 -21.95
N THR A 404 1.71 12.75 -22.35
CA THR A 404 2.89 13.55 -21.96
C THR A 404 2.87 14.87 -22.69
N ALA A 405 2.67 14.86 -24.01
CA ALA A 405 2.61 16.06 -24.84
C ALA A 405 1.48 17.02 -24.39
N LEU A 406 0.28 16.48 -24.11
CA LEU A 406 -0.83 17.25 -23.58
C LEU A 406 -0.50 17.88 -22.22
N ARG A 407 -0.02 17.06 -21.29
CA ARG A 407 0.29 17.52 -19.94
C ARG A 407 1.50 18.43 -19.89
N ASP A 408 2.43 18.34 -20.84
CA ASP A 408 3.55 19.27 -20.97
C ASP A 408 3.10 20.65 -21.45
N SER A 409 2.07 20.71 -22.27
CA SER A 409 1.49 21.96 -22.76
C SER A 409 0.47 22.60 -21.79
N VAL A 410 -0.03 21.83 -20.81
CA VAL A 410 -0.96 22.32 -19.79
C VAL A 410 -0.29 22.27 -18.42
N SER A 411 -0.02 23.42 -17.82
CA SER A 411 0.46 23.52 -16.44
C SER A 411 -0.69 23.79 -15.49
N MET A 412 -0.74 23.06 -14.39
CA MET A 412 -1.77 23.22 -13.36
C MET A 412 -1.15 23.40 -11.98
N VAL A 413 -1.54 24.48 -11.29
CA VAL A 413 -1.28 24.68 -9.88
C VAL A 413 -2.52 24.28 -9.09
N LEU A 414 -2.45 23.17 -8.39
CA LEU A 414 -3.57 22.59 -7.65
C LEU A 414 -3.88 23.39 -6.39
N GLN A 415 -5.11 23.36 -5.93
CA GLN A 415 -5.56 24.00 -4.68
C GLN A 415 -4.68 23.58 -3.48
N LYS A 416 -4.33 22.31 -3.36
CA LYS A 416 -3.41 21.80 -2.36
C LYS A 416 -1.98 21.84 -2.88
N ASN A 417 -1.29 22.93 -2.56
CA ASN A 417 0.11 23.12 -2.96
C ASN A 417 1.05 22.18 -2.20
N VAL A 418 1.82 21.37 -2.92
CA VAL A 418 2.76 20.40 -2.36
C VAL A 418 4.16 20.66 -2.91
N LEU A 419 5.13 20.73 -1.97
CA LEU A 419 6.57 20.74 -2.30
C LEU A 419 7.19 19.43 -1.82
N PHE A 420 8.16 18.94 -2.59
CA PHE A 420 8.91 17.75 -2.25
C PHE A 420 10.12 18.10 -1.39
N SER A 421 10.60 17.13 -0.60
CA SER A 421 11.85 17.27 0.13
C SER A 421 13.01 17.40 -0.85
N GLY A 422 13.87 18.40 -0.64
CA GLY A 422 14.97 18.76 -1.53
C GLY A 422 15.22 20.26 -1.51
N SER A 423 16.10 20.79 -2.35
CA SER A 423 16.31 22.22 -2.46
C SER A 423 15.15 22.94 -3.17
N ILE A 424 15.09 24.27 -3.07
CA ILE A 424 14.16 25.07 -3.88
C ILE A 424 14.42 24.82 -5.38
N LYS A 425 15.69 24.75 -5.81
CA LYS A 425 16.07 24.40 -7.19
C LYS A 425 15.51 23.05 -7.61
N ASP A 426 15.61 22.02 -6.77
CA ASP A 426 15.08 20.69 -7.08
C ASP A 426 13.56 20.75 -7.30
N ASN A 427 12.85 21.50 -6.46
CA ASN A 427 11.40 21.70 -6.60
C ASN A 427 11.03 22.45 -7.88
N LEU A 428 11.82 23.44 -8.29
CA LEU A 428 11.60 24.21 -9.52
C LEU A 428 11.87 23.35 -10.77
N ARG A 429 12.88 22.48 -10.75
CA ARG A 429 13.21 21.55 -11.84
C ARG A 429 12.13 20.53 -12.17
N TRP A 430 11.15 20.33 -11.30
CA TRP A 430 9.94 19.56 -11.65
C TRP A 430 9.14 20.21 -12.79
N GLY A 431 9.26 21.52 -12.97
CA GLY A 431 8.68 22.21 -14.14
C GLY A 431 9.48 21.99 -15.41
N ASN A 432 10.82 22.07 -15.30
CA ASN A 432 11.76 21.82 -16.41
C ASN A 432 13.10 21.34 -15.82
N GLU A 433 13.44 20.07 -16.06
CA GLU A 433 14.66 19.45 -15.54
C GLU A 433 15.93 20.15 -16.04
N ASN A 434 15.89 20.70 -17.26
CA ASN A 434 17.01 21.38 -17.92
C ASN A 434 17.00 22.90 -17.73
N ALA A 435 16.14 23.46 -16.86
CA ALA A 435 16.06 24.90 -16.65
C ALA A 435 17.38 25.45 -16.14
N THR A 436 17.84 26.54 -16.76
CA THR A 436 19.01 27.29 -16.30
C THR A 436 18.68 28.08 -15.02
N ASP A 437 19.73 28.50 -14.31
CA ASP A 437 19.52 29.32 -13.10
C ASP A 437 18.83 30.65 -13.43
N GLU A 438 19.09 31.23 -14.60
CA GLU A 438 18.43 32.45 -15.08
C GLU A 438 16.94 32.25 -15.34
N GLU A 439 16.55 31.16 -15.99
CA GLU A 439 15.15 30.80 -16.22
C GLU A 439 14.41 30.57 -14.91
N MET A 440 15.05 29.88 -13.95
CA MET A 440 14.47 29.68 -12.61
C MET A 440 14.26 30.99 -11.87
N ILE A 441 15.24 31.91 -11.93
CA ILE A 441 15.12 33.25 -11.33
C ILE A 441 13.99 34.03 -11.99
N GLN A 442 13.91 34.04 -13.33
CA GLN A 442 12.86 34.75 -14.06
C GLN A 442 11.46 34.22 -13.71
N ALA A 443 11.29 32.90 -13.63
CA ALA A 443 10.02 32.30 -13.20
C ALA A 443 9.66 32.69 -11.76
N CYS A 444 10.65 32.73 -10.86
CA CYS A 444 10.47 33.16 -9.49
C CYS A 444 10.14 34.67 -9.36
N VAL A 445 10.74 35.50 -10.21
CA VAL A 445 10.40 36.94 -10.28
C VAL A 445 8.94 37.10 -10.73
N SER A 446 8.53 36.38 -11.79
CA SER A 446 7.15 36.40 -12.29
C SER A 446 6.12 35.89 -11.28
N ALA A 447 6.50 34.91 -10.46
CA ALA A 447 5.70 34.40 -9.36
C ALA A 447 5.83 35.19 -8.04
N ALA A 448 6.54 36.33 -8.05
CA ALA A 448 6.88 37.14 -6.86
C ALA A 448 7.56 36.31 -5.74
N ALA A 449 8.36 35.30 -6.09
CA ALA A 449 9.04 34.40 -5.17
C ALA A 449 10.51 34.77 -4.92
N ASP A 450 11.20 35.43 -5.86
CA ASP A 450 12.64 35.70 -5.79
C ASP A 450 13.03 36.50 -4.54
N ASP A 451 12.24 37.49 -4.15
CA ASP A 451 12.53 38.36 -2.99
C ASP A 451 12.72 37.55 -1.70
N PHE A 452 11.78 36.64 -1.40
CA PHE A 452 11.89 35.84 -0.17
C PHE A 452 12.90 34.70 -0.30
N ILE A 453 13.14 34.15 -1.49
CA ILE A 453 14.16 33.11 -1.71
C ILE A 453 15.53 33.69 -1.41
N ARG A 454 15.85 34.88 -1.92
CA ARG A 454 17.12 35.58 -1.65
C ARG A 454 17.30 35.98 -0.17
N ALA A 455 16.20 36.09 0.59
CA ALA A 455 16.24 36.36 2.01
C ALA A 455 16.59 35.11 2.86
N PHE A 456 16.53 33.92 2.32
CA PHE A 456 17.01 32.72 3.00
C PHE A 456 18.54 32.67 3.00
N PRO A 457 19.18 32.10 4.06
CA PRO A 457 20.63 32.01 4.15
C PRO A 457 21.29 31.33 2.93
N ASP A 458 20.66 30.25 2.44
CA ASP A 458 21.18 29.45 1.32
C ASP A 458 20.49 29.79 -0.02
N GLY A 459 19.65 30.85 -0.06
CA GLY A 459 18.95 31.28 -1.27
C GLY A 459 18.18 30.14 -1.95
N TYR A 460 18.46 29.93 -3.24
CA TYR A 460 17.83 28.87 -4.05
C TYR A 460 18.25 27.44 -3.66
N ASP A 461 19.34 27.26 -2.92
CA ASP A 461 19.79 25.97 -2.41
C ASP A 461 19.17 25.64 -1.03
N THR A 462 18.32 26.52 -0.49
CA THR A 462 17.58 26.30 0.76
C THR A 462 16.79 24.99 0.69
N HIS A 463 16.99 24.13 1.71
CA HIS A 463 16.28 22.85 1.80
C HIS A 463 14.82 23.04 2.19
N ILE A 464 13.93 22.41 1.44
CA ILE A 464 12.50 22.31 1.70
C ILE A 464 12.23 20.95 2.35
N GLU A 465 11.55 20.95 3.49
CA GLU A 465 11.10 19.72 4.14
C GLU A 465 9.90 19.10 3.40
N GLN A 466 9.64 17.83 3.67
CA GLN A 466 8.52 17.09 3.08
C GLN A 466 7.19 17.84 3.25
N GLY A 467 6.51 18.10 2.12
CA GLY A 467 5.27 18.88 2.11
C GLY A 467 5.46 20.38 2.33
N GLY A 468 6.70 20.90 2.38
CA GLY A 468 7.01 22.31 2.56
C GLY A 468 6.60 22.83 3.94
N THR A 469 6.84 22.06 5.01
CA THR A 469 6.45 22.44 6.38
C THR A 469 7.26 23.61 6.95
N ASN A 470 8.43 23.85 6.40
CA ASN A 470 9.35 24.93 6.80
C ASN A 470 9.17 26.24 6.00
N VAL A 471 8.16 26.33 5.13
CA VAL A 471 7.82 27.56 4.40
C VAL A 471 6.36 27.95 4.65
N SER A 472 6.05 29.25 4.57
CA SER A 472 4.68 29.73 4.74
C SER A 472 3.76 29.31 3.59
N GLY A 473 2.43 29.31 3.81
CA GLY A 473 1.45 28.97 2.78
C GLY A 473 1.60 29.80 1.51
N GLY A 474 1.77 31.13 1.64
CA GLY A 474 1.97 32.02 0.49
C GLY A 474 3.33 31.83 -0.21
N GLN A 475 4.40 31.48 0.52
CA GLN A 475 5.70 31.11 -0.08
C GLN A 475 5.56 29.82 -0.89
N LYS A 476 4.88 28.80 -0.31
CA LYS A 476 4.60 27.53 -0.98
C LYS A 476 3.81 27.73 -2.28
N GLN A 477 2.76 28.53 -2.25
CA GLN A 477 1.95 28.85 -3.43
C GLN A 477 2.81 29.49 -4.54
N ARG A 478 3.60 30.51 -4.19
CA ARG A 478 4.49 31.19 -5.15
C ARG A 478 5.55 30.28 -5.77
N LEU A 479 6.11 29.35 -5.00
CA LEU A 479 7.03 28.33 -5.52
C LEU A 479 6.33 27.37 -6.47
N CYS A 480 5.09 26.94 -6.18
CA CYS A 480 4.31 26.10 -7.08
C CYS A 480 3.93 26.82 -8.37
N ILE A 481 3.63 28.14 -8.29
CA ILE A 481 3.41 28.99 -9.48
C ILE A 481 4.70 29.08 -10.31
N ALA A 482 5.86 29.38 -9.70
CA ALA A 482 7.14 29.44 -10.41
C ALA A 482 7.48 28.12 -11.11
N ARG A 483 7.24 26.97 -10.44
CA ARG A 483 7.39 25.64 -11.02
C ARG A 483 6.50 25.44 -12.25
N ALA A 484 5.24 25.90 -12.19
CA ALA A 484 4.31 25.79 -13.31
C ALA A 484 4.72 26.66 -14.50
N LEU A 485 5.29 27.85 -14.25
CA LEU A 485 5.79 28.76 -15.28
C LEU A 485 7.02 28.22 -16.01
N LEU A 486 7.92 27.53 -15.30
CA LEU A 486 9.12 26.92 -15.89
C LEU A 486 8.80 25.86 -16.95
N LYS A 487 7.61 25.32 -16.95
CA LYS A 487 7.15 24.36 -17.96
C LYS A 487 6.88 25.01 -19.31
N ASN A 488 6.80 26.35 -19.37
CA ASN A 488 6.46 27.15 -20.55
C ASN A 488 5.19 26.66 -21.28
N PRO A 489 4.04 26.57 -20.57
CA PRO A 489 2.84 25.94 -21.08
C PRO A 489 2.11 26.79 -22.12
N ARG A 490 1.24 26.15 -22.93
CA ARG A 490 0.22 26.83 -23.75
C ARG A 490 -1.00 27.24 -22.91
N ILE A 491 -1.30 26.46 -21.86
CA ILE A 491 -2.42 26.69 -20.95
C ILE A 491 -1.91 26.65 -19.51
N LEU A 492 -2.21 27.68 -18.72
CA LEU A 492 -1.89 27.78 -17.31
C LEU A 492 -3.17 27.79 -16.48
N ILE A 493 -3.33 26.79 -15.62
CA ILE A 493 -4.47 26.65 -14.73
C ILE A 493 -4.03 26.94 -13.29
N LEU A 494 -4.71 27.86 -12.62
CA LEU A 494 -4.47 28.25 -11.24
C LEU A 494 -5.73 27.98 -10.41
N ASP A 495 -5.73 26.87 -9.67
CA ASP A 495 -6.87 26.48 -8.82
C ASP A 495 -6.69 26.99 -7.41
N ASP A 496 -7.37 28.10 -7.09
CA ASP A 496 -7.33 28.83 -5.79
C ASP A 496 -5.90 29.03 -5.24
N SER A 497 -4.95 29.16 -6.17
CA SER A 497 -3.51 29.09 -5.90
C SER A 497 -2.91 30.40 -5.40
N THR A 498 -3.72 31.46 -5.23
CA THR A 498 -3.32 32.74 -4.63
C THR A 498 -4.07 33.06 -3.32
N SER A 499 -4.89 32.14 -2.81
CA SER A 499 -5.72 32.36 -1.62
C SER A 499 -4.94 32.67 -0.33
N ALA A 500 -3.72 32.14 -0.18
CA ALA A 500 -2.81 32.43 0.93
C ALA A 500 -1.79 33.55 0.63
N VAL A 501 -1.90 34.19 -0.54
CA VAL A 501 -1.08 35.34 -0.94
C VAL A 501 -1.85 36.64 -0.63
N ASP A 502 -1.14 37.66 -0.20
CA ASP A 502 -1.75 38.99 0.01
C ASP A 502 -2.17 39.66 -1.32
N THR A 503 -3.15 40.53 -1.26
CA THR A 503 -3.77 41.18 -2.44
C THR A 503 -2.75 41.93 -3.32
N ALA A 504 -1.76 42.59 -2.69
CA ALA A 504 -0.75 43.33 -3.46
C ALA A 504 0.19 42.42 -4.23
N THR A 505 0.61 41.32 -3.62
CA THR A 505 1.45 40.27 -4.27
C THR A 505 0.65 39.56 -5.36
N ASP A 506 -0.64 39.22 -5.14
CA ASP A 506 -1.51 38.62 -6.15
C ASP A 506 -1.64 39.53 -7.38
N ALA A 507 -1.89 40.83 -7.19
CA ALA A 507 -1.95 41.81 -8.29
C ALA A 507 -0.61 41.90 -9.06
N ARG A 508 0.54 41.79 -8.36
CA ARG A 508 1.87 41.77 -8.98
C ARG A 508 2.08 40.52 -9.85
N ILE A 509 1.64 39.35 -9.38
CA ILE A 509 1.69 38.10 -10.15
C ILE A 509 0.81 38.18 -11.39
N ARG A 510 -0.44 38.67 -11.27
CA ARG A 510 -1.34 38.83 -12.42
C ARG A 510 -0.82 39.81 -13.45
N LYS A 511 -0.21 40.91 -12.99
CA LYS A 511 0.47 41.87 -13.89
C LYS A 511 1.61 41.20 -14.64
N ALA A 512 2.45 40.42 -13.96
CA ALA A 512 3.53 39.67 -14.60
C ALA A 512 2.99 38.67 -15.64
N PHE A 513 1.88 37.99 -15.41
CA PHE A 513 1.27 37.09 -16.37
C PHE A 513 0.80 37.80 -17.65
N ARG A 514 0.27 39.03 -17.54
CA ARG A 514 -0.12 39.82 -18.71
C ARG A 514 1.07 40.30 -19.50
N GLU A 515 2.15 40.69 -18.83
CA GLU A 515 3.34 41.26 -19.50
C GLU A 515 4.23 40.20 -20.12
N TYR A 516 4.41 39.05 -19.42
CA TYR A 516 5.38 38.02 -19.84
C TYR A 516 4.75 36.80 -20.51
N LEU A 517 3.44 36.60 -20.41
CA LEU A 517 2.72 35.43 -20.93
C LEU A 517 1.48 35.83 -21.77
N PRO A 518 1.57 36.76 -22.73
CA PRO A 518 0.39 37.24 -23.46
C PRO A 518 -0.28 36.14 -24.31
N GLU A 519 0.48 35.19 -24.84
CA GLU A 519 -0.02 34.12 -25.72
C GLU A 519 -0.53 32.88 -24.96
N VAL A 520 -0.27 32.80 -23.66
CA VAL A 520 -0.69 31.67 -22.83
C VAL A 520 -2.15 31.86 -22.44
N THR A 521 -2.97 30.84 -22.62
CA THR A 521 -4.34 30.82 -22.09
C THR A 521 -4.30 30.60 -20.58
N LYS A 522 -4.95 31.46 -19.82
CA LYS A 522 -4.93 31.45 -18.34
C LYS A 522 -6.31 31.17 -17.80
N ILE A 523 -6.44 30.15 -16.93
CA ILE A 523 -7.66 29.84 -16.21
C ILE A 523 -7.38 30.07 -14.72
N ILE A 524 -8.09 31.01 -14.12
CA ILE A 524 -7.89 31.39 -12.73
C ILE A 524 -9.18 31.07 -11.95
N ILE A 525 -9.15 30.01 -11.17
CA ILE A 525 -10.21 29.70 -10.20
C ILE A 525 -9.92 30.49 -8.93
N SER A 526 -10.84 31.34 -8.51
CA SER A 526 -10.71 32.08 -7.27
C SER A 526 -12.06 32.28 -6.58
N GLN A 527 -12.01 32.29 -5.26
CA GLN A 527 -13.14 32.73 -4.43
C GLN A 527 -13.16 34.26 -4.25
N ARG A 528 -12.06 34.94 -4.59
CA ARG A 528 -11.93 36.40 -4.48
C ARG A 528 -12.17 37.04 -5.85
N ILE A 529 -13.13 37.95 -5.93
CA ILE A 529 -13.40 38.68 -7.16
C ILE A 529 -12.17 39.51 -7.57
N SER A 530 -11.47 40.14 -6.63
CA SER A 530 -10.25 40.91 -6.90
C SER A 530 -9.15 40.14 -7.62
N SER A 531 -9.17 38.83 -7.60
CA SER A 531 -8.20 37.97 -8.34
C SER A 531 -8.61 37.68 -9.78
N ILE A 532 -9.87 37.97 -10.16
CA ILE A 532 -10.42 37.64 -11.49
C ILE A 532 -11.11 38.83 -12.16
N GLU A 533 -11.21 40.00 -11.48
CA GLU A 533 -11.93 41.19 -12.00
C GLU A 533 -11.32 41.77 -13.29
N ASP A 534 -10.05 41.47 -13.56
CA ASP A 534 -9.31 41.91 -14.74
C ASP A 534 -9.13 40.74 -15.77
N ALA A 535 -9.91 39.68 -15.65
CA ALA A 535 -10.00 38.63 -16.66
C ALA A 535 -10.80 39.12 -17.89
N ASP A 536 -10.50 38.54 -19.07
CA ASP A 536 -11.22 38.88 -20.29
C ASP A 536 -12.69 38.46 -20.21
N ARG A 537 -12.94 37.26 -19.68
CA ARG A 537 -14.28 36.76 -19.37
C ARG A 537 -14.28 36.00 -18.04
N ILE A 538 -15.45 35.94 -17.41
CA ILE A 538 -15.65 35.18 -16.19
C ILE A 538 -16.72 34.12 -16.43
N LEU A 539 -16.42 32.90 -16.01
CA LEU A 539 -17.35 31.79 -15.92
C LEU A 539 -17.95 31.73 -14.51
N VAL A 540 -19.26 31.89 -14.42
CA VAL A 540 -20.01 31.67 -13.19
C VAL A 540 -20.59 30.26 -13.21
N LEU A 541 -20.10 29.39 -12.31
CA LEU A 541 -20.51 28.00 -12.22
C LEU A 541 -21.41 27.82 -10.98
N ASP A 542 -22.57 27.20 -11.17
CA ASP A 542 -23.52 26.94 -10.11
C ASP A 542 -24.08 25.52 -10.23
N ASP A 543 -23.92 24.73 -9.17
CA ASP A 543 -24.36 23.32 -9.09
C ASP A 543 -24.05 22.51 -10.36
N GLY A 544 -22.81 22.61 -10.85
CA GLY A 544 -22.36 21.89 -12.03
C GLY A 544 -22.81 22.43 -13.38
N ASN A 545 -23.54 23.54 -13.44
CA ASN A 545 -24.05 24.19 -14.66
C ASN A 545 -23.39 25.55 -14.91
N ILE A 546 -23.30 25.97 -16.16
CA ILE A 546 -22.90 27.32 -16.52
C ILE A 546 -24.07 28.27 -16.24
N ASN A 547 -23.93 29.13 -15.22
CA ASN A 547 -24.90 30.17 -14.91
C ASN A 547 -24.67 31.44 -15.74
N GLY A 548 -23.41 31.73 -16.11
CA GLY A 548 -23.06 32.87 -16.95
C GLY A 548 -21.61 32.78 -17.42
N PHE A 549 -21.35 33.28 -18.66
CA PHE A 549 -20.03 33.36 -19.24
C PHE A 549 -19.91 34.62 -20.11
N ASP A 550 -19.37 35.70 -19.55
CA ASP A 550 -19.27 36.99 -20.22
C ASP A 550 -18.16 37.84 -19.58
N THR A 551 -17.98 39.06 -20.07
CA THR A 551 -17.07 40.02 -19.46
C THR A 551 -17.52 40.40 -18.03
N PRO A 552 -16.58 40.74 -17.14
CA PRO A 552 -16.92 41.15 -15.76
C PRO A 552 -18.01 42.26 -15.67
N GLU A 553 -17.95 43.22 -16.62
CA GLU A 553 -18.88 44.32 -16.69
C GLU A 553 -20.33 43.91 -17.07
N ASN A 554 -20.43 42.94 -18.00
CA ASN A 554 -21.72 42.40 -18.43
C ASN A 554 -22.35 41.53 -17.34
N LEU A 555 -21.55 40.69 -16.70
CA LEU A 555 -22.01 39.85 -15.59
C LEU A 555 -22.48 40.69 -14.40
N LEU A 556 -21.80 41.79 -14.11
CA LEU A 556 -22.21 42.70 -13.04
C LEU A 556 -23.59 43.33 -13.33
N LYS A 557 -24.02 43.43 -14.59
CA LYS A 557 -25.34 43.98 -14.97
C LYS A 557 -26.43 42.90 -15.05
N ASN A 558 -26.07 41.70 -15.47
CA ASN A 558 -27.04 40.73 -15.93
C ASN A 558 -27.06 39.41 -15.15
N ASN A 559 -26.07 39.15 -14.24
CA ASN A 559 -25.97 37.88 -13.53
C ASN A 559 -26.13 38.08 -12.03
N GLU A 560 -27.22 37.58 -11.47
CA GLU A 560 -27.59 37.78 -10.07
C GLU A 560 -26.56 37.15 -9.11
N ILE A 561 -26.04 35.97 -9.40
CA ILE A 561 -25.03 35.27 -8.56
C ILE A 561 -23.72 36.06 -8.53
N TYR A 562 -23.26 36.55 -9.67
CA TYR A 562 -22.05 37.38 -9.74
C TYR A 562 -22.22 38.70 -8.99
N GLN A 563 -23.37 39.37 -9.12
CA GLN A 563 -23.71 40.59 -8.38
C GLN A 563 -23.67 40.36 -6.87
N GLU A 564 -24.33 39.31 -6.39
CA GLU A 564 -24.37 38.98 -4.97
C GLU A 564 -22.97 38.77 -4.37
N ILE A 565 -22.13 38.00 -5.07
CA ILE A 565 -20.74 37.75 -4.65
C ILE A 565 -19.95 39.06 -4.65
N TYR A 566 -20.09 39.88 -5.69
CA TYR A 566 -19.39 41.14 -5.83
C TYR A 566 -19.76 42.16 -4.73
N GLU A 567 -21.07 42.33 -4.46
CA GLU A 567 -21.54 43.22 -3.40
C GLU A 567 -21.12 42.77 -2.01
N THR A 568 -21.20 41.47 -1.76
CA THR A 568 -20.83 40.90 -0.47
C THR A 568 -19.33 41.11 -0.18
N GLN A 569 -18.47 40.95 -1.17
CA GLN A 569 -17.03 41.16 -1.00
C GLN A 569 -16.64 42.63 -0.94
N LYS A 570 -17.32 43.52 -1.66
CA LYS A 570 -17.11 44.98 -1.55
C LYS A 570 -17.56 45.54 -0.21
N LYS A 571 -18.71 45.10 0.29
CA LYS A 571 -19.21 45.54 1.62
C LYS A 571 -18.32 45.06 2.77
N GLY A 572 -17.76 43.85 2.65
CA GLY A 572 -16.79 43.30 3.62
C GLY A 572 -15.42 44.00 3.61
N GLY A 573 -15.00 44.57 2.48
CA GLY A 573 -13.75 45.33 2.36
C GLY A 573 -13.80 46.79 2.82
N SER A 574 -14.99 47.39 2.88
CA SER A 574 -15.16 48.77 3.30
C SER A 574 -15.43 48.97 4.82
N GLY A 575 -15.36 47.90 5.61
CA GLY A 575 -15.63 47.92 7.05
C GLY A 575 -14.38 47.91 7.96
N ASN A 576 -13.18 48.02 7.41
CA ASN A 576 -11.92 48.09 8.16
C ASN A 576 -11.05 49.29 7.74
N ASP A 577 -11.57 50.50 7.81
CA ASP A 577 -10.79 51.73 7.88
C ASP A 577 -10.99 52.38 9.24
#